data_383c621bf11e4e1709e90b1107f104d1
#
_entry.id   383c621bf11e4e1709e90b1107f104d1
#
_cell.length_a   1.000
_cell.length_b   1.000
_cell.length_c   1.000
_cell.angle_alpha   90.00
_cell.angle_beta   90.00
_cell.angle_gamma   90.00
#
_symmetry.space_group_name_H-M   'P 1'
#
loop_
_entity.id
_entity.type
_entity.pdbx_description
1 polymer ?
#
loop_
_entity_poly.entity_id
_entity_poly.type
_entity_poly.pdbx_seq_one_letter_code
_entity_poly.pdbx_strand_id
1 'polypeptide(L)'
;MASLQETASQIRRDIVRMVHGVQSGHPGGSLGCADFLTALYFNTMKHDPSFNMDGVGEDLFFLSNGHISPLLYSCLARTGYFPVSELGTFRKLNTRLQGHPTTHEHLPGIRIASGSLGQGLSVGIGAALAKKLNGDDRLVYTLHGDGELQEGQIWEALMFAAHHKVDNLIATIDWNGQQIDGPTEQVISLGNISEKFEAFGWTTLSMQGNDMDDVVKVLEEAKSLTGQGKPIAIMMHTLMGKGVDFMENDHGWHGIAPNDDQLAKALAQLPETMGDY
;
A
#
# COMPACT_ATOMS: atom_id res chain seq x y z
N MET A 1 5.85 -1.92 -23.58
CA MET A 1 5.77 -1.70 -22.14
C MET A 1 5.63 -3.06 -21.47
N ALA A 2 6.22 -3.27 -20.30
CA ALA A 2 5.99 -4.48 -19.51
C ALA A 2 4.51 -4.59 -19.12
N SER A 3 3.98 -5.80 -18.98
CA SER A 3 2.65 -6.03 -18.42
C SER A 3 2.61 -5.66 -16.94
N LEU A 4 1.42 -5.52 -16.36
CA LEU A 4 1.28 -5.27 -14.91
C LEU A 4 1.90 -6.41 -14.09
N GLN A 5 1.73 -7.67 -14.52
CA GLN A 5 2.32 -8.84 -13.87
C GLN A 5 3.86 -8.81 -13.91
N GLU A 6 4.43 -8.46 -15.07
CA GLU A 6 5.89 -8.28 -15.20
C GLU A 6 6.41 -7.14 -14.32
N THR A 7 5.67 -6.03 -14.25
CA THR A 7 6.01 -4.89 -13.38
C THR A 7 5.94 -5.29 -11.91
N ALA A 8 4.90 -6.00 -11.47
CA ALA A 8 4.77 -6.49 -10.11
C ALA A 8 5.88 -7.49 -9.74
N SER A 9 6.32 -8.34 -10.67
CA SER A 9 7.47 -9.22 -10.47
C SER A 9 8.75 -8.45 -10.21
N GLN A 10 9.02 -7.42 -11.02
CA GLN A 10 10.21 -6.57 -10.82
C GLN A 10 10.15 -5.79 -9.52
N ILE A 11 8.98 -5.27 -9.13
CA ILE A 11 8.79 -4.58 -7.85
C ILE A 11 9.09 -5.53 -6.68
N ARG A 12 8.66 -6.80 -6.74
CA ARG A 12 9.00 -7.81 -5.75
C ARG A 12 10.52 -8.06 -5.67
N ARG A 13 11.23 -8.08 -6.80
CA ARG A 13 12.70 -8.16 -6.82
C ARG A 13 13.33 -6.97 -6.12
N ASP A 14 12.86 -5.76 -6.42
CA ASP A 14 13.36 -4.53 -5.79
C ASP A 14 13.17 -4.57 -4.26
N ILE A 15 12.00 -5.04 -3.78
CA ILE A 15 11.69 -5.17 -2.36
C ILE A 15 12.69 -6.08 -1.64
N VAL A 16 12.90 -7.30 -2.13
CA VAL A 16 13.83 -8.24 -1.45
C VAL A 16 15.27 -7.74 -1.48
N ARG A 17 15.68 -7.06 -2.57
CA ARG A 17 17.00 -6.47 -2.71
C ARG A 17 17.22 -5.29 -1.76
N MET A 18 16.24 -4.37 -1.65
CA MET A 18 16.28 -3.24 -0.71
C MET A 18 16.43 -3.72 0.73
N VAL A 19 15.58 -4.64 1.15
CA VAL A 19 15.55 -5.16 2.52
C VAL A 19 16.84 -5.93 2.84
N HIS A 20 17.29 -6.78 1.92
CA HIS A 20 18.55 -7.51 2.05
C HIS A 20 19.74 -6.55 2.15
N GLY A 21 19.85 -5.55 1.29
CA GLY A 21 21.01 -4.66 1.18
C GLY A 21 21.36 -3.89 2.45
N VAL A 22 20.42 -3.77 3.38
CA VAL A 22 20.62 -3.09 4.68
C VAL A 22 20.28 -4.00 5.86
N GLN A 23 19.94 -5.27 5.61
CA GLN A 23 19.54 -6.27 6.61
C GLN A 23 18.44 -5.77 7.55
N SER A 24 17.49 -5.01 7.01
CA SER A 24 16.39 -4.39 7.78
C SER A 24 15.23 -4.01 6.86
N GLY A 25 14.00 -4.23 7.32
CA GLY A 25 12.77 -3.86 6.60
C GLY A 25 11.68 -4.91 6.72
N HIS A 26 10.58 -4.69 6.01
CA HIS A 26 9.37 -5.50 6.10
C HIS A 26 9.03 -6.11 4.74
N PRO A 27 9.60 -7.27 4.39
CA PRO A 27 9.39 -7.87 3.07
C PRO A 27 7.99 -8.48 2.91
N GLY A 28 7.44 -9.12 3.96
CA GLY A 28 6.22 -9.93 3.85
C GLY A 28 5.01 -9.17 3.30
N GLY A 29 4.58 -8.11 3.98
CA GLY A 29 3.47 -7.27 3.53
C GLY A 29 3.79 -6.52 2.23
N SER A 30 5.06 -6.09 2.05
CA SER A 30 5.51 -5.45 0.81
C SER A 30 5.33 -6.36 -0.41
N LEU A 31 5.70 -7.63 -0.30
CA LEU A 31 5.52 -8.64 -1.36
C LEU A 31 4.04 -8.96 -1.60
N GLY A 32 3.26 -9.07 -0.52
CA GLY A 32 1.83 -9.35 -0.59
C GLY A 32 1.03 -8.30 -1.35
N CYS A 33 1.32 -7.02 -1.12
CA CYS A 33 0.60 -5.89 -1.73
C CYS A 33 1.16 -5.45 -3.09
N ALA A 34 2.16 -6.15 -3.67
CA ALA A 34 2.83 -5.70 -4.89
C ALA A 34 1.91 -5.59 -6.10
N ASP A 35 0.98 -6.55 -6.30
CA ASP A 35 0.04 -6.50 -7.43
C ASP A 35 -0.90 -5.30 -7.31
N PHE A 36 -1.45 -5.06 -6.12
CA PHE A 36 -2.35 -3.94 -5.85
C PHE A 36 -1.68 -2.59 -6.16
N LEU A 37 -0.51 -2.33 -5.56
CA LEU A 37 0.13 -1.03 -5.74
C LEU A 37 0.65 -0.83 -7.16
N THR A 38 1.04 -1.91 -7.84
CA THR A 38 1.36 -1.90 -9.28
C THR A 38 0.14 -1.50 -10.10
N ALA A 39 -1.00 -2.16 -9.93
CA ALA A 39 -2.23 -1.81 -10.65
C ALA A 39 -2.66 -0.36 -10.35
N LEU A 40 -2.56 0.06 -9.10
CA LEU A 40 -2.95 1.40 -8.69
C LEU A 40 -2.11 2.48 -9.41
N TYR A 41 -0.78 2.38 -9.38
CA TYR A 41 0.12 3.40 -9.94
C TYR A 41 0.31 3.31 -11.46
N PHE A 42 0.27 2.11 -12.05
CA PHE A 42 0.55 1.93 -13.48
C PHE A 42 -0.70 1.88 -14.36
N ASN A 43 -1.90 1.76 -13.76
CA ASN A 43 -3.14 1.63 -14.53
C ASN A 43 -4.29 2.53 -14.05
N THR A 44 -4.48 2.70 -12.73
CA THR A 44 -5.74 3.21 -12.16
C THR A 44 -5.69 4.69 -11.78
N MET A 45 -4.64 5.11 -11.05
CA MET A 45 -4.48 6.48 -10.57
C MET A 45 -4.06 7.44 -11.68
N LYS A 46 -4.63 8.64 -11.65
CA LYS A 46 -4.10 9.78 -12.40
C LYS A 46 -3.14 10.55 -11.49
N HIS A 47 -1.86 10.38 -11.71
CA HIS A 47 -0.80 11.03 -10.95
C HIS A 47 0.27 11.64 -11.86
N ASP A 48 1.08 12.56 -11.33
CA ASP A 48 2.15 13.23 -12.08
C ASP A 48 3.51 13.06 -11.35
N PRO A 49 4.48 12.35 -11.96
CA PRO A 49 5.81 12.19 -11.39
C PRO A 49 6.60 13.49 -11.20
N SER A 50 6.22 14.61 -11.85
CA SER A 50 6.82 15.92 -11.60
C SER A 50 6.58 16.43 -10.18
N PHE A 51 5.63 15.84 -9.49
CA PHE A 51 5.27 15.97 -8.11
C PHE A 51 5.04 17.37 -7.58
N ASN A 52 3.80 17.63 -7.21
CA ASN A 52 3.41 18.78 -6.40
C ASN A 52 2.84 18.27 -5.06
N MET A 53 3.29 18.83 -3.93
CA MET A 53 2.82 18.44 -2.61
C MET A 53 1.31 18.59 -2.45
N ASP A 54 0.71 19.63 -3.02
CA ASP A 54 -0.74 19.90 -2.96
C ASP A 54 -1.57 18.92 -3.79
N GLY A 55 -1.00 18.31 -4.83
CA GLY A 55 -1.65 17.29 -5.67
C GLY A 55 -2.95 17.76 -6.33
N VAL A 56 -3.02 19.02 -6.75
CA VAL A 56 -4.20 19.58 -7.42
C VAL A 56 -4.37 18.94 -8.81
N GLY A 57 -5.57 18.40 -9.07
CA GLY A 57 -5.87 17.72 -10.33
C GLY A 57 -5.28 16.31 -10.46
N GLU A 58 -4.70 15.76 -9.38
CA GLU A 58 -4.17 14.41 -9.28
C GLU A 58 -4.99 13.57 -8.30
N ASP A 59 -5.04 12.25 -8.52
CA ASP A 59 -5.44 11.31 -7.47
C ASP A 59 -4.32 11.22 -6.42
N LEU A 60 -4.69 11.04 -5.16
CA LEU A 60 -3.72 10.94 -4.05
C LEU A 60 -3.70 9.54 -3.46
N PHE A 61 -2.51 9.09 -3.10
CA PHE A 61 -2.32 7.85 -2.36
C PHE A 61 -1.59 8.10 -1.05
N PHE A 62 -2.11 7.50 0.03
CA PHE A 62 -1.51 7.52 1.36
C PHE A 62 -1.27 6.10 1.88
N LEU A 63 -0.01 5.77 2.11
CA LEU A 63 0.39 4.51 2.73
C LEU A 63 0.27 4.63 4.24
N SER A 64 -0.77 4.07 4.86
CA SER A 64 -0.96 4.11 6.32
C SER A 64 -0.05 3.11 7.04
N ASN A 65 0.02 1.87 6.54
CA ASN A 65 0.93 0.83 7.00
C ASN A 65 2.37 1.08 6.50
N GLY A 66 2.94 2.20 6.94
CA GLY A 66 4.21 2.76 6.44
C GLY A 66 5.43 1.84 6.52
N HIS A 67 5.35 0.74 7.27
CA HIS A 67 6.41 -0.27 7.35
C HIS A 67 6.64 -1.01 6.01
N ILE A 68 5.62 -1.10 5.12
CA ILE A 68 5.80 -1.65 3.77
C ILE A 68 6.34 -0.60 2.76
N SER A 69 7.10 0.37 3.25
CA SER A 69 7.77 1.40 2.45
C SER A 69 8.60 0.88 1.27
N PRO A 70 9.28 -0.30 1.32
CA PRO A 70 9.99 -0.82 0.16
C PRO A 70 9.10 -0.97 -1.09
N LEU A 71 7.85 -1.41 -0.91
CA LEU A 71 6.89 -1.49 -2.00
C LEU A 71 6.59 -0.11 -2.58
N LEU A 72 6.26 0.87 -1.73
CA LEU A 72 5.94 2.24 -2.18
C LEU A 72 7.13 2.86 -2.91
N TYR A 73 8.34 2.73 -2.39
CA TYR A 73 9.54 3.29 -3.02
C TYR A 73 9.82 2.67 -4.39
N SER A 74 9.68 1.35 -4.52
CA SER A 74 9.85 0.70 -5.83
C SER A 74 8.80 1.20 -6.84
N CYS A 75 7.51 1.29 -6.45
CA CYS A 75 6.46 1.84 -7.32
C CYS A 75 6.75 3.28 -7.74
N LEU A 76 7.13 4.16 -6.81
CA LEU A 76 7.44 5.56 -7.10
C LEU A 76 8.66 5.69 -8.04
N ALA A 77 9.74 4.95 -7.78
CA ALA A 77 10.92 4.98 -8.64
C ALA A 77 10.59 4.47 -10.06
N ARG A 78 9.86 3.38 -10.17
CA ARG A 78 9.50 2.76 -11.46
C ARG A 78 8.45 3.55 -12.24
N THR A 79 7.68 4.42 -11.59
CA THR A 79 6.79 5.39 -12.24
C THR A 79 7.44 6.74 -12.51
N GLY A 80 8.73 6.91 -12.17
CA GLY A 80 9.54 8.05 -12.59
C GLY A 80 9.61 9.21 -11.59
N TYR A 81 9.16 9.06 -10.35
CA TYR A 81 9.27 10.09 -9.32
C TYR A 81 10.73 10.38 -8.92
N PHE A 82 11.58 9.36 -8.98
CA PHE A 82 13.02 9.47 -8.73
C PHE A 82 13.77 8.31 -9.40
N PRO A 83 15.12 8.39 -9.57
CA PRO A 83 15.88 7.34 -10.25
C PRO A 83 15.80 5.99 -9.54
N VAL A 84 15.59 4.90 -10.30
CA VAL A 84 15.52 3.52 -9.79
C VAL A 84 16.80 3.14 -9.02
N SER A 85 17.98 3.64 -9.43
CA SER A 85 19.25 3.40 -8.74
C SER A 85 19.28 3.90 -7.29
N GLU A 86 18.40 4.86 -6.92
CA GLU A 86 18.31 5.36 -5.55
C GLU A 86 17.72 4.30 -4.59
N LEU A 87 17.00 3.28 -5.09
CA LEU A 87 16.50 2.17 -4.28
C LEU A 87 17.62 1.48 -3.50
N GLY A 88 18.84 1.42 -4.06
CA GLY A 88 20.03 0.90 -3.39
C GLY A 88 20.47 1.68 -2.15
N THR A 89 19.84 2.81 -1.84
CA THR A 89 20.14 3.63 -0.64
C THR A 89 19.15 3.42 0.51
N PHE A 90 18.16 2.56 0.34
CA PHE A 90 17.12 2.31 1.35
C PHE A 90 17.70 2.12 2.76
N ARG A 91 17.18 2.86 3.74
CA ARG A 91 17.61 2.88 5.17
C ARG A 91 19.10 3.14 5.41
N LYS A 92 19.86 3.60 4.43
CA LYS A 92 21.26 4.00 4.63
C LYS A 92 21.34 5.40 5.26
N LEU A 93 22.47 5.74 5.84
CA LEU A 93 22.70 7.07 6.41
C LEU A 93 22.54 8.16 5.33
N ASN A 94 21.85 9.24 5.64
CA ASN A 94 21.59 10.39 4.75
C ASN A 94 20.80 10.06 3.46
N THR A 95 20.02 8.95 3.46
CA THR A 95 19.12 8.63 2.36
C THR A 95 17.78 9.35 2.50
N ARG A 96 17.08 9.58 1.37
CA ARG A 96 15.66 9.98 1.36
C ARG A 96 14.70 8.81 1.55
N LEU A 97 15.18 7.56 1.32
CA LEU A 97 14.40 6.33 1.43
C LEU A 97 14.48 5.80 2.86
N GLN A 98 13.77 6.46 3.76
CA GLN A 98 13.70 6.12 5.18
C GLN A 98 12.95 4.79 5.40
N GLY A 99 13.14 4.15 6.55
CA GLY A 99 12.46 2.89 6.90
C GLY A 99 10.94 3.00 6.92
N HIS A 100 10.43 4.17 7.26
CA HIS A 100 9.03 4.58 7.10
C HIS A 100 9.02 5.90 6.32
N PRO A 101 8.05 6.12 5.42
CA PRO A 101 7.98 7.36 4.65
C PRO A 101 7.91 8.59 5.56
N THR A 102 8.63 9.65 5.17
CA THR A 102 8.59 10.93 5.86
C THR A 102 8.65 12.08 4.87
N THR A 103 7.90 13.14 5.13
CA THR A 103 7.90 14.36 4.32
C THR A 103 9.14 15.21 4.54
N HIS A 104 9.86 15.00 5.65
CA HIS A 104 11.07 15.74 5.99
C HIS A 104 12.19 15.56 4.95
N GLU A 105 12.27 14.38 4.35
CA GLU A 105 13.30 14.06 3.35
C GLU A 105 12.97 14.56 1.94
N HIS A 106 11.81 15.20 1.75
CA HIS A 106 11.36 15.76 0.47
C HIS A 106 11.43 14.78 -0.71
N LEU A 107 11.19 13.48 -0.46
CA LEU A 107 11.13 12.48 -1.51
C LEU A 107 9.86 12.70 -2.36
N PRO A 108 9.97 12.91 -3.68
CA PRO A 108 8.80 13.04 -4.54
C PRO A 108 7.87 11.84 -4.42
N GLY A 109 6.55 12.08 -4.36
CA GLY A 109 5.53 11.05 -4.17
C GLY A 109 5.13 10.83 -2.71
N ILE A 110 5.90 11.31 -1.72
CA ILE A 110 5.59 11.17 -0.29
C ILE A 110 4.88 12.42 0.22
N ARG A 111 3.61 12.28 0.63
CA ARG A 111 2.75 13.38 1.10
C ARG A 111 2.45 13.32 2.59
N ILE A 112 2.73 12.19 3.26
CA ILE A 112 2.62 12.07 4.72
C ILE A 112 3.82 11.35 5.31
N ALA A 113 4.11 11.60 6.57
CA ALA A 113 4.91 10.70 7.39
C ALA A 113 4.01 9.57 7.90
N SER A 114 4.42 8.32 7.72
CA SER A 114 3.66 7.15 8.15
C SER A 114 4.52 6.18 8.94
N GLY A 115 3.89 5.16 9.56
CA GLY A 115 4.56 4.24 10.48
C GLY A 115 3.93 4.23 11.88
N SER A 116 3.28 5.34 12.28
CA SER A 116 2.31 5.33 13.38
C SER A 116 0.98 4.83 12.82
N LEU A 117 0.66 3.56 13.08
CA LEU A 117 -0.51 2.90 12.52
C LEU A 117 -1.82 3.59 12.95
N GLY A 118 -2.84 3.50 12.12
CA GLY A 118 -4.14 4.09 12.34
C GLY A 118 -4.29 5.55 11.90
N GLN A 119 -3.19 6.27 11.62
CA GLN A 119 -3.23 7.71 11.31
C GLN A 119 -3.62 8.01 9.85
N GLY A 120 -3.23 7.14 8.92
CA GLY A 120 -3.35 7.39 7.49
C GLY A 120 -4.79 7.56 7.00
N LEU A 121 -5.76 6.87 7.61
CA LEU A 121 -7.18 7.01 7.24
C LEU A 121 -7.69 8.43 7.51
N SER A 122 -7.39 8.98 8.68
CA SER A 122 -7.79 10.37 9.02
C SER A 122 -7.17 11.40 8.09
N VAL A 123 -5.90 11.20 7.68
CA VAL A 123 -5.23 12.05 6.70
C VAL A 123 -5.89 11.94 5.33
N GLY A 124 -6.19 10.70 4.87
CA GLY A 124 -6.92 10.46 3.61
C GLY A 124 -8.28 11.13 3.59
N ILE A 125 -9.04 11.06 4.70
CA ILE A 125 -10.32 11.75 4.86
C ILE A 125 -10.16 13.27 4.73
N GLY A 126 -9.16 13.85 5.40
CA GLY A 126 -8.87 15.28 5.32
C GLY A 126 -8.53 15.72 3.89
N ALA A 127 -7.71 14.96 3.19
CA ALA A 127 -7.36 15.21 1.80
C ALA A 127 -8.59 15.10 0.86
N ALA A 128 -9.43 14.09 1.05
CA ALA A 128 -10.65 13.91 0.26
C ALA A 128 -11.64 15.06 0.46
N LEU A 129 -11.81 15.54 1.70
CA LEU A 129 -12.63 16.72 1.99
C LEU A 129 -12.04 18.00 1.37
N ALA A 130 -10.71 18.17 1.44
CA ALA A 130 -10.04 19.32 0.81
C ALA A 130 -10.26 19.34 -0.70
N LYS A 131 -10.19 18.19 -1.38
CA LYS A 131 -10.52 18.07 -2.81
C LYS A 131 -11.95 18.50 -3.09
N LYS A 132 -12.93 18.01 -2.33
CA LYS A 132 -14.34 18.41 -2.47
C LYS A 132 -14.54 19.92 -2.27
N LEU A 133 -13.92 20.50 -1.25
CA LEU A 133 -13.98 21.95 -0.99
C LEU A 133 -13.41 22.79 -2.13
N ASN A 134 -12.35 22.31 -2.79
CA ASN A 134 -11.70 22.97 -3.90
C ASN A 134 -12.35 22.67 -5.26
N GLY A 135 -13.41 21.88 -5.32
CA GLY A 135 -14.02 21.46 -6.59
C GLY A 135 -13.13 20.53 -7.43
N ASP A 136 -12.15 19.87 -6.81
CA ASP A 136 -11.26 18.89 -7.43
C ASP A 136 -11.95 17.51 -7.42
N ASP A 137 -12.23 16.94 -8.58
CA ASP A 137 -12.94 15.67 -8.77
C ASP A 137 -12.06 14.43 -8.61
N ARG A 138 -10.78 14.63 -8.25
CA ARG A 138 -9.82 13.53 -8.09
C ARG A 138 -10.08 12.75 -6.82
N LEU A 139 -9.66 11.46 -6.86
CA LEU A 139 -9.90 10.50 -5.80
C LEU A 139 -8.73 10.45 -4.80
N VAL A 140 -9.05 9.95 -3.62
CA VAL A 140 -8.05 9.66 -2.59
C VAL A 140 -8.07 8.17 -2.29
N TYR A 141 -6.89 7.54 -2.32
CA TYR A 141 -6.67 6.14 -2.01
C TYR A 141 -5.84 6.01 -0.75
N THR A 142 -6.16 5.03 0.10
CA THR A 142 -5.35 4.68 1.28
C THR A 142 -5.13 3.17 1.33
N LEU A 143 -3.99 2.75 1.88
CA LEU A 143 -3.69 1.33 2.15
C LEU A 143 -3.38 1.13 3.62
N HIS A 144 -4.05 0.16 4.23
CA HIS A 144 -3.97 -0.19 5.65
C HIS A 144 -3.66 -1.68 5.81
N GLY A 145 -3.00 -2.05 6.91
CA GLY A 145 -2.90 -3.46 7.32
C GLY A 145 -4.12 -3.90 8.15
N ASP A 146 -4.40 -5.21 8.16
CA ASP A 146 -5.46 -5.75 9.01
C ASP A 146 -5.15 -5.60 10.51
N GLY A 147 -3.93 -5.88 10.94
CA GLY A 147 -3.50 -5.61 12.32
C GLY A 147 -3.60 -4.12 12.70
N GLU A 148 -3.45 -3.21 11.76
CA GLU A 148 -3.64 -1.76 11.96
C GLU A 148 -5.09 -1.41 12.34
N LEU A 149 -6.08 -2.20 11.91
CA LEU A 149 -7.48 -1.99 12.27
C LEU A 149 -7.78 -2.21 13.76
N GLN A 150 -6.82 -2.73 14.53
CA GLN A 150 -6.91 -2.82 15.99
C GLN A 150 -6.76 -1.45 16.67
N GLU A 151 -6.25 -0.43 15.96
CA GLU A 151 -6.16 0.93 16.45
C GLU A 151 -7.54 1.61 16.54
N GLY A 152 -7.88 2.16 17.73
CA GLY A 152 -9.19 2.78 17.98
C GLY A 152 -9.51 3.94 17.04
N GLN A 153 -8.49 4.71 16.64
CA GLN A 153 -8.63 5.84 15.72
C GLN A 153 -9.20 5.46 14.35
N ILE A 154 -8.98 4.24 13.87
CA ILE A 154 -9.60 3.76 12.62
C ILE A 154 -11.13 3.83 12.72
N TRP A 155 -11.70 3.35 13.83
CA TRP A 155 -13.15 3.31 14.03
C TRP A 155 -13.76 4.70 14.21
N GLU A 156 -13.05 5.62 14.84
CA GLU A 156 -13.42 7.04 14.90
C GLU A 156 -13.44 7.67 13.50
N ALA A 157 -12.41 7.39 12.69
CA ALA A 157 -12.30 7.86 11.32
C ALA A 157 -13.42 7.29 10.42
N LEU A 158 -13.79 6.02 10.58
CA LEU A 158 -14.91 5.40 9.84
C LEU A 158 -16.22 6.13 10.09
N MET A 159 -16.56 6.42 11.35
CA MET A 159 -17.77 7.18 11.71
C MET A 159 -17.76 8.57 11.08
N PHE A 160 -16.64 9.27 11.17
CA PHE A 160 -16.49 10.61 10.63
C PHE A 160 -16.68 10.64 9.10
N ALA A 161 -15.99 9.73 8.38
CA ALA A 161 -16.07 9.66 6.93
C ALA A 161 -17.48 9.39 6.41
N ALA A 162 -18.20 8.45 7.04
CA ALA A 162 -19.57 8.12 6.68
C ALA A 162 -20.52 9.30 6.95
N HIS A 163 -20.41 9.95 8.13
CA HIS A 163 -21.22 11.10 8.49
C HIS A 163 -21.06 12.26 7.49
N HIS A 164 -19.82 12.55 7.10
CA HIS A 164 -19.48 13.62 6.17
C HIS A 164 -19.57 13.22 4.69
N LYS A 165 -20.04 12.00 4.40
CA LYS A 165 -20.21 11.47 3.03
C LYS A 165 -18.96 11.67 2.18
N VAL A 166 -17.83 11.18 2.70
CA VAL A 166 -16.51 11.29 2.02
C VAL A 166 -16.43 10.25 0.90
N ASP A 167 -17.23 10.43 -0.13
CA ASP A 167 -17.49 9.46 -1.19
C ASP A 167 -16.48 9.52 -2.37
N ASN A 168 -15.43 10.31 -2.24
CA ASN A 168 -14.26 10.35 -3.10
C ASN A 168 -13.03 9.68 -2.45
N LEU A 169 -13.24 8.86 -1.41
CA LEU A 169 -12.23 8.09 -0.68
C LEU A 169 -12.42 6.59 -0.91
N ILE A 170 -11.33 5.91 -1.28
CA ILE A 170 -11.24 4.45 -1.40
C ILE A 170 -10.15 3.97 -0.44
N ALA A 171 -10.54 3.29 0.63
CA ALA A 171 -9.63 2.69 1.60
C ALA A 171 -9.47 1.20 1.31
N THR A 172 -8.23 0.73 1.12
CA THR A 172 -7.94 -0.69 0.91
C THR A 172 -7.30 -1.27 2.15
N ILE A 173 -7.77 -2.43 2.58
CA ILE A 173 -7.27 -3.18 3.72
C ILE A 173 -6.52 -4.40 3.20
N ASP A 174 -5.21 -4.47 3.46
CA ASP A 174 -4.39 -5.66 3.25
C ASP A 174 -4.78 -6.72 4.29
N TRP A 175 -5.74 -7.56 3.92
CA TRP A 175 -6.25 -8.62 4.78
C TRP A 175 -5.46 -9.90 4.53
N ASN A 176 -4.24 -9.94 5.02
CA ASN A 176 -3.34 -11.10 4.90
C ASN A 176 -3.40 -12.05 6.10
N GLY A 177 -4.11 -11.69 7.17
CA GLY A 177 -4.29 -12.50 8.37
C GLY A 177 -3.06 -12.62 9.26
N GLN A 178 -2.00 -11.82 9.03
CA GLN A 178 -0.73 -11.90 9.75
C GLN A 178 -0.30 -10.54 10.28
N GLN A 179 0.26 -10.51 11.46
CA GLN A 179 0.94 -9.35 12.04
C GLN A 179 2.25 -9.79 12.71
N ILE A 180 3.02 -8.86 13.25
CA ILE A 180 4.36 -9.12 13.79
C ILE A 180 4.38 -10.18 14.89
N ASP A 181 3.34 -10.25 15.72
CA ASP A 181 3.24 -11.16 16.87
C ASP A 181 2.54 -12.49 16.53
N GLY A 182 2.13 -12.71 15.28
CA GLY A 182 1.46 -13.92 14.84
C GLY A 182 0.22 -13.69 13.98
N PRO A 183 -0.60 -14.72 13.78
CA PRO A 183 -1.88 -14.59 13.08
C PRO A 183 -2.78 -13.57 13.76
N THR A 184 -3.36 -12.63 12.97
CA THR A 184 -4.24 -11.56 13.48
C THR A 184 -5.38 -12.12 14.34
N GLU A 185 -5.96 -13.26 13.95
CA GLU A 185 -7.03 -13.95 14.68
C GLU A 185 -6.60 -14.41 16.08
N GLN A 186 -5.32 -14.72 16.29
CA GLN A 186 -4.79 -15.18 17.58
C GLN A 186 -4.33 -14.03 18.48
N VAL A 187 -3.93 -12.90 17.91
CA VAL A 187 -3.49 -11.72 18.65
C VAL A 187 -4.70 -10.94 19.15
N ILE A 188 -5.48 -10.34 18.28
CA ILE A 188 -6.80 -9.76 18.57
C ILE A 188 -7.68 -9.96 17.34
N SER A 189 -8.66 -10.86 17.43
CA SER A 189 -9.57 -11.11 16.31
C SER A 189 -10.37 -9.89 15.93
N LEU A 190 -10.40 -9.60 14.64
CA LEU A 190 -11.21 -8.52 14.06
C LEU A 190 -12.61 -8.98 13.67
N GLY A 191 -12.91 -10.27 13.72
CA GLY A 191 -14.18 -10.85 13.27
C GLY A 191 -14.48 -10.50 11.81
N ASN A 192 -15.74 -10.29 11.47
CA ASN A 192 -16.12 -9.90 10.11
C ASN A 192 -15.87 -8.40 9.89
N ILE A 193 -14.78 -8.07 9.23
CA ILE A 193 -14.38 -6.67 8.97
C ILE A 193 -15.36 -6.00 8.01
N SER A 194 -15.83 -6.69 6.96
CA SER A 194 -16.79 -6.13 6.01
C SER A 194 -18.07 -5.68 6.69
N GLU A 195 -18.67 -6.55 7.52
CA GLU A 195 -19.89 -6.20 8.28
C GLU A 195 -19.67 -5.00 9.21
N LYS A 196 -18.50 -4.89 9.82
CA LYS A 196 -18.18 -3.73 10.66
C LYS A 196 -18.12 -2.44 9.85
N PHE A 197 -17.43 -2.42 8.70
CA PHE A 197 -17.38 -1.24 7.83
C PHE A 197 -18.77 -0.88 7.31
N GLU A 198 -19.59 -1.85 6.92
CA GLU A 198 -20.97 -1.65 6.50
C GLU A 198 -21.84 -1.06 7.63
N ALA A 199 -21.68 -1.55 8.86
CA ALA A 199 -22.38 -1.01 10.04
C ALA A 199 -22.00 0.45 10.32
N PHE A 200 -20.75 0.87 9.96
CA PHE A 200 -20.33 2.27 9.99
C PHE A 200 -20.81 3.09 8.79
N GLY A 201 -21.51 2.49 7.82
CA GLY A 201 -22.09 3.19 6.67
C GLY A 201 -21.21 3.26 5.43
N TRP A 202 -20.14 2.45 5.36
CA TRP A 202 -19.28 2.32 4.20
C TRP A 202 -19.85 1.33 3.16
N THR A 203 -19.46 1.49 1.91
CA THR A 203 -19.64 0.45 0.89
C THR A 203 -18.42 -0.44 0.89
N THR A 204 -18.61 -1.78 0.94
CA THR A 204 -17.50 -2.73 0.96
C THR A 204 -17.41 -3.52 -0.34
N LEU A 205 -16.20 -3.79 -0.79
CA LEU A 205 -15.85 -4.68 -1.90
C LEU A 205 -14.85 -5.74 -1.42
N SER A 206 -14.84 -6.89 -2.06
CA SER A 206 -13.84 -7.94 -1.82
C SER A 206 -12.94 -8.06 -3.04
N MET A 207 -11.63 -8.26 -2.81
CA MET A 207 -10.61 -8.33 -3.86
C MET A 207 -9.65 -9.49 -3.59
N GLN A 208 -9.33 -10.27 -4.62
CA GLN A 208 -8.21 -11.21 -4.58
C GLN A 208 -6.93 -10.47 -4.92
N GLY A 209 -6.23 -9.95 -3.89
CA GLY A 209 -5.12 -9.00 -4.03
C GLY A 209 -3.86 -9.55 -4.71
N ASN A 210 -3.80 -10.86 -4.98
CA ASN A 210 -2.72 -11.50 -5.74
C ASN A 210 -3.19 -12.07 -7.10
N ASP A 211 -4.38 -11.68 -7.55
CA ASP A 211 -4.87 -11.88 -8.91
C ASP A 211 -4.97 -10.50 -9.60
N MET A 212 -4.05 -10.22 -10.52
CA MET A 212 -3.95 -8.90 -11.18
C MET A 212 -5.24 -8.51 -11.91
N ASP A 213 -5.93 -9.46 -12.52
CA ASP A 213 -7.17 -9.20 -13.26
C ASP A 213 -8.30 -8.81 -12.30
N ASP A 214 -8.41 -9.50 -11.16
CA ASP A 214 -9.38 -9.15 -10.12
C ASP A 214 -9.02 -7.80 -9.44
N VAL A 215 -7.73 -7.54 -9.21
CA VAL A 215 -7.27 -6.24 -8.67
C VAL A 215 -7.69 -5.09 -9.58
N VAL A 216 -7.42 -5.17 -10.88
CA VAL A 216 -7.81 -4.12 -11.84
C VAL A 216 -9.33 -3.97 -11.89
N LYS A 217 -10.06 -5.08 -11.97
CA LYS A 217 -11.52 -5.09 -12.01
C LYS A 217 -12.14 -4.42 -10.77
N VAL A 218 -11.69 -4.79 -9.56
CA VAL A 218 -12.26 -4.27 -8.31
C VAL A 218 -11.87 -2.79 -8.11
N LEU A 219 -10.69 -2.36 -8.52
CA LEU A 219 -10.32 -0.94 -8.50
C LEU A 219 -11.22 -0.10 -9.41
N GLU A 220 -11.53 -0.56 -10.63
CA GLU A 220 -12.46 0.14 -11.52
C GLU A 220 -13.91 0.11 -10.98
N GLU A 221 -14.35 -0.99 -10.37
CA GLU A 221 -15.64 -1.07 -9.69
C GLU A 221 -15.71 -0.04 -8.55
N ALA A 222 -14.69 0.03 -7.69
CA ALA A 222 -14.61 1.00 -6.60
C ALA A 222 -14.72 2.45 -7.13
N LYS A 223 -14.00 2.78 -8.21
CA LYS A 223 -14.11 4.10 -8.86
C LYS A 223 -15.53 4.39 -9.32
N SER A 224 -16.23 3.42 -9.88
CA SER A 224 -17.60 3.62 -10.37
C SER A 224 -18.63 3.89 -9.26
N LEU A 225 -18.31 3.50 -8.03
CA LEU A 225 -19.13 3.71 -6.84
C LEU A 225 -18.86 5.02 -6.12
N THR A 226 -17.84 5.78 -6.52
CA THR A 226 -17.56 7.10 -5.94
C THR A 226 -18.66 8.12 -6.28
N GLY A 227 -18.79 9.16 -5.46
CA GLY A 227 -19.80 10.20 -5.69
C GLY A 227 -21.24 9.81 -5.27
N GLN A 228 -21.44 8.67 -4.62
CA GLN A 228 -22.77 8.16 -4.22
C GLN A 228 -23.09 8.39 -2.72
N GLY A 229 -22.34 9.25 -2.06
CA GLY A 229 -22.58 9.66 -0.67
C GLY A 229 -22.05 8.68 0.38
N LYS A 230 -21.26 7.66 0.00
CA LYS A 230 -20.62 6.72 0.92
C LYS A 230 -19.14 6.55 0.61
N PRO A 231 -18.25 6.52 1.61
CA PRO A 231 -16.88 6.09 1.40
C PRO A 231 -16.82 4.60 1.06
N ILE A 232 -15.73 4.17 0.38
CA ILE A 232 -15.59 2.81 -0.14
C ILE A 232 -14.41 2.13 0.56
N ALA A 233 -14.60 0.89 0.98
CA ALA A 233 -13.57 0.03 1.54
C ALA A 233 -13.40 -1.24 0.70
N ILE A 234 -12.16 -1.58 0.38
CA ILE A 234 -11.80 -2.82 -0.32
C ILE A 234 -11.13 -3.76 0.69
N MET A 235 -11.74 -4.92 0.93
CA MET A 235 -11.16 -6.01 1.71
C MET A 235 -10.30 -6.85 0.77
N MET A 236 -9.00 -6.56 0.74
CA MET A 236 -8.05 -7.16 -0.19
C MET A 236 -7.38 -8.37 0.44
N HIS A 237 -7.77 -9.56 0.01
CA HIS A 237 -7.16 -10.81 0.45
C HIS A 237 -5.82 -11.02 -0.25
N THR A 238 -4.74 -11.00 0.52
CA THR A 238 -3.37 -11.22 0.03
C THR A 238 -2.70 -12.38 0.74
N LEU A 239 -1.64 -12.86 0.14
CA LEU A 239 -0.72 -13.80 0.75
C LEU A 239 0.55 -13.05 1.15
N MET A 240 0.79 -12.90 2.46
CA MET A 240 2.03 -12.29 2.95
C MET A 240 3.25 -13.05 2.39
N GLY A 241 4.25 -12.35 1.89
CA GLY A 241 5.44 -12.99 1.28
C GLY A 241 5.26 -13.47 -0.16
N LYS A 242 4.17 -13.09 -0.83
CA LYS A 242 3.78 -13.56 -2.17
C LYS A 242 4.91 -13.57 -3.19
N GLY A 243 5.10 -14.74 -3.82
CA GLY A 243 6.11 -14.97 -4.87
C GLY A 243 7.43 -15.53 -4.37
N VAL A 244 7.59 -15.72 -3.04
CA VAL A 244 8.75 -16.35 -2.43
C VAL A 244 8.30 -17.46 -1.48
N ASP A 245 8.40 -18.71 -1.92
CA ASP A 245 7.79 -19.87 -1.29
C ASP A 245 8.07 -20.03 0.21
N PHE A 246 9.30 -19.74 0.65
CA PHE A 246 9.68 -19.82 2.06
C PHE A 246 9.27 -18.59 2.89
N MET A 247 8.69 -17.56 2.26
CA MET A 247 8.13 -16.37 2.94
C MET A 247 6.60 -16.38 2.97
N GLU A 248 5.97 -17.16 2.07
CA GLU A 248 4.52 -17.17 1.93
C GLU A 248 3.82 -17.64 3.21
N ASN A 249 2.86 -16.82 3.69
CA ASN A 249 2.01 -17.09 4.85
C ASN A 249 2.75 -17.37 6.16
N ASP A 250 3.95 -16.82 6.33
CA ASP A 250 4.75 -16.94 7.54
C ASP A 250 5.01 -15.55 8.15
N HIS A 251 4.38 -15.28 9.31
CA HIS A 251 4.52 -14.02 10.05
C HIS A 251 5.96 -13.71 10.44
N GLY A 252 6.85 -14.71 10.52
CA GLY A 252 8.28 -14.50 10.76
C GLY A 252 8.92 -13.57 9.70
N TRP A 253 8.36 -13.50 8.50
CA TRP A 253 8.82 -12.61 7.45
C TRP A 253 8.15 -11.23 7.47
N HIS A 254 7.35 -10.94 8.48
CA HIS A 254 6.78 -9.60 8.63
C HIS A 254 7.86 -8.53 8.68
N GLY A 255 8.93 -8.72 9.48
CA GLY A 255 9.96 -7.72 9.70
C GLY A 255 11.40 -8.25 9.68
N ILE A 256 11.65 -9.41 9.07
CA ILE A 256 12.98 -10.04 8.99
C ILE A 256 13.52 -9.92 7.57
N ALA A 257 14.81 -9.52 7.46
CA ALA A 257 15.52 -9.46 6.19
C ALA A 257 16.04 -10.85 5.79
N PRO A 258 16.01 -11.21 4.48
CA PRO A 258 16.65 -12.42 3.99
C PRO A 258 18.17 -12.32 4.09
N ASN A 259 18.86 -13.44 4.39
CA ASN A 259 20.30 -13.56 4.25
C ASN A 259 20.71 -13.78 2.77
N ASP A 260 22.02 -13.91 2.49
CA ASP A 260 22.54 -14.05 1.11
C ASP A 260 21.95 -15.27 0.38
N ASP A 261 21.90 -16.44 1.04
CA ASP A 261 21.33 -17.66 0.44
C ASP A 261 19.82 -17.53 0.19
N GLN A 262 19.11 -16.89 1.10
CA GLN A 262 17.68 -16.62 1.00
C GLN A 262 17.39 -15.59 -0.11
N LEU A 263 18.19 -14.54 -0.22
CA LEU A 263 18.10 -13.61 -1.34
C LEU A 263 18.25 -14.31 -2.68
N ALA A 264 19.32 -15.13 -2.82
CA ALA A 264 19.55 -15.87 -4.06
C ALA A 264 18.37 -16.76 -4.44
N LYS A 265 17.76 -17.47 -3.46
CA LYS A 265 16.57 -18.29 -3.65
C LYS A 265 15.32 -17.46 -4.02
N ALA A 266 15.13 -16.31 -3.37
CA ALA A 266 14.01 -15.43 -3.67
C ALA A 266 14.12 -14.86 -5.10
N LEU A 267 15.30 -14.38 -5.48
CA LEU A 267 15.54 -13.84 -6.83
C LEU A 267 15.41 -14.90 -7.94
N ALA A 268 15.68 -16.18 -7.64
CA ALA A 268 15.46 -17.28 -8.58
C ALA A 268 13.96 -17.55 -8.84
N GLN A 269 13.08 -17.19 -7.90
CA GLN A 269 11.63 -17.36 -8.02
C GLN A 269 10.93 -16.13 -8.62
N LEU A 270 11.59 -14.97 -8.58
CA LEU A 270 11.05 -13.70 -9.05
C LEU A 270 11.73 -13.32 -10.39
N PRO A 271 11.07 -13.48 -11.55
CA PRO A 271 11.67 -13.11 -12.84
C PRO A 271 12.11 -11.65 -12.91
N GLU A 272 13.31 -11.41 -13.43
CA GLU A 272 13.77 -10.08 -13.79
C GLU A 272 13.11 -9.65 -15.10
N THR A 273 12.38 -8.55 -15.09
CA THR A 273 11.54 -8.12 -16.24
C THR A 273 11.82 -6.70 -16.72
N MET A 274 12.34 -5.83 -15.86
CA MET A 274 12.60 -4.42 -16.17
C MET A 274 14.06 -4.00 -15.85
N GLY A 275 14.92 -4.93 -15.53
CA GLY A 275 16.29 -4.69 -15.10
C GLY A 275 16.38 -4.37 -13.60
N ASP A 276 17.34 -5.01 -12.96
CA ASP A 276 17.73 -4.74 -11.57
C ASP A 276 18.52 -3.43 -11.45
N TYR A 277 18.42 -2.69 -10.32
CA TYR A 277 19.19 -1.47 -10.05
C TYR A 277 20.58 -1.76 -9.51
#